data_ae4e5835c782c724fdcb27cf53bbbe79
#
_entry.id   ae4e5835c782c724fdcb27cf53bbbe79
#
_cell.length_a   1.000
_cell.length_b   1.000
_cell.length_c   1.000
_cell.angle_alpha   90.00
_cell.angle_beta   90.00
_cell.angle_gamma   90.00
#
_symmetry.space_group_name_H-M   'P 1'
#
loop_
_entity.id
_entity.type
_entity.pdbx_description
1 polymer ?
#
loop_
_entity_poly.entity_id
_entity_poly.type
_entity_poly.pdbx_seq_one_letter_code
_entity_poly.pdbx_strand_id
1 'polypeptide(L)'
;MGLSDNAFQQRIANLGKQASARERDSKVYQLPIWPEPARGIPNPVLRGALFAAVQGKNRAVFQRELLACQKGLQIRFTGIQLDQSDLDVWEQALHLARLHPLGTRCEFSVYGFLKALGRKTGKSEHEWLKNSFARLMGCGVELTN
;
A
#
# COMPACT_ATOMS: atom_id res chain seq x y z
N MET A 1 47.00 25.83 -11.11
CA MET A 1 45.55 25.94 -10.74
C MET A 1 44.62 25.05 -11.54
N GLY A 2 45.07 24.09 -12.31
CA GLY A 2 44.22 23.21 -13.14
C GLY A 2 43.87 21.83 -12.57
N LEU A 3 44.35 21.47 -11.37
CA LEU A 3 44.22 20.13 -10.82
C LEU A 3 42.93 19.92 -9.99
N SER A 4 42.26 20.98 -9.51
CA SER A 4 41.04 20.88 -8.71
C SER A 4 39.78 20.69 -9.57
N ASP A 5 39.74 21.27 -10.75
CA ASP A 5 38.59 21.18 -11.66
C ASP A 5 38.45 19.79 -12.28
N ASN A 6 39.56 19.15 -12.64
CA ASN A 6 39.55 17.81 -13.21
C ASN A 6 39.10 16.72 -12.19
N ALA A 7 39.55 16.84 -10.94
CA ALA A 7 39.11 15.94 -9.86
C ALA A 7 37.63 16.11 -9.53
N PHE A 8 37.12 17.32 -9.57
CA PHE A 8 35.69 17.63 -9.34
C PHE A 8 34.82 17.06 -10.49
N GLN A 9 35.23 17.30 -11.73
CA GLN A 9 34.55 16.76 -12.92
C GLN A 9 34.54 15.22 -12.93
N GLN A 10 35.63 14.59 -12.54
CA GLN A 10 35.69 13.12 -12.40
C GLN A 10 34.75 12.60 -11.30
N ARG A 11 34.63 13.30 -10.18
CA ARG A 11 33.69 12.93 -9.10
C ARG A 11 32.24 13.00 -9.56
N ILE A 12 31.86 14.06 -10.27
CA ILE A 12 30.50 14.20 -10.84
C ILE A 12 30.23 13.09 -11.85
N ALA A 13 31.16 12.80 -12.74
CA ALA A 13 31.02 11.72 -13.71
C ALA A 13 30.89 10.34 -13.06
N ASN A 14 31.62 10.08 -11.97
CA ASN A 14 31.52 8.83 -11.22
C ASN A 14 30.20 8.72 -10.46
N LEU A 15 29.72 9.82 -9.86
CA LEU A 15 28.39 9.85 -9.23
C LEU A 15 27.26 9.61 -10.23
N GLY A 16 27.38 10.19 -11.43
CA GLY A 16 26.43 9.95 -12.52
C GLY A 16 26.43 8.48 -12.97
N LYS A 17 27.62 7.85 -13.08
CA LYS A 17 27.74 6.43 -13.42
C LYS A 17 27.20 5.52 -12.31
N GLN A 18 27.41 5.87 -11.05
CA GLN A 18 26.86 5.11 -9.92
C GLN A 18 25.33 5.26 -9.81
N ALA A 19 24.79 6.45 -10.07
CA ALA A 19 23.35 6.67 -10.12
C ALA A 19 22.69 5.86 -11.24
N SER A 20 23.26 5.89 -12.44
CA SER A 20 22.74 5.12 -13.58
C SER A 20 22.94 3.60 -13.42
N ALA A 21 23.95 3.15 -12.68
CA ALA A 21 24.11 1.75 -12.34
C ALA A 21 23.06 1.29 -11.31
N ARG A 22 22.76 2.12 -10.29
CA ARG A 22 21.70 1.87 -9.31
C ARG A 22 20.31 1.85 -9.97
N GLU A 23 20.07 2.71 -10.94
CA GLU A 23 18.83 2.77 -11.69
C GLU A 23 18.64 1.55 -12.60
N ARG A 24 19.74 1.00 -13.17
CA ARG A 24 19.70 -0.23 -13.97
C ARG A 24 19.56 -1.51 -13.13
N ASP A 25 19.97 -1.48 -11.87
CA ASP A 25 19.90 -2.62 -10.94
C ASP A 25 18.66 -2.55 -10.03
N SER A 26 17.79 -1.55 -10.23
CA SER A 26 16.50 -1.46 -9.55
C SER A 26 15.62 -2.59 -10.08
N LYS A 27 15.50 -3.67 -9.31
CA LYS A 27 14.56 -4.75 -9.60
C LYS A 27 13.16 -4.18 -9.67
N VAL A 28 12.54 -4.30 -10.83
CA VAL A 28 11.12 -3.97 -11.00
C VAL A 28 10.32 -5.06 -10.28
N TYR A 29 9.69 -4.68 -9.16
CA TYR A 29 8.77 -5.57 -8.45
C TYR A 29 7.37 -5.38 -8.99
N GLN A 30 6.67 -6.47 -9.21
CA GLN A 30 5.29 -6.47 -9.65
C GLN A 30 4.51 -7.51 -8.84
N LEU A 31 3.25 -7.19 -8.52
CA LEU A 31 2.35 -8.16 -7.93
C LEU A 31 2.03 -9.28 -8.93
N PRO A 32 1.75 -10.50 -8.45
CA PRO A 32 1.24 -11.55 -9.32
C PRO A 32 0.00 -11.07 -10.07
N ILE A 33 -0.09 -11.37 -11.36
CA ILE A 33 -1.27 -11.05 -12.16
C ILE A 33 -2.31 -12.17 -11.96
N TRP A 34 -3.44 -11.81 -11.37
CA TRP A 34 -4.59 -12.69 -11.21
C TRP A 34 -5.76 -12.24 -12.09
N PRO A 35 -6.72 -13.15 -12.41
CA PRO A 35 -7.84 -12.85 -13.31
C PRO A 35 -8.76 -11.74 -12.77
N GLU A 36 -9.44 -11.04 -13.68
CA GLU A 36 -10.37 -9.94 -13.32
C GLU A 36 -11.41 -10.30 -12.25
N PRO A 37 -12.06 -11.48 -12.26
CA PRO A 37 -13.07 -11.79 -11.24
C PRO A 37 -12.48 -12.14 -9.87
N ALA A 38 -11.15 -12.34 -9.78
CA ALA A 38 -10.48 -12.66 -8.52
C ALA A 38 -9.95 -11.41 -7.82
N ARG A 39 -9.73 -11.52 -6.51
CA ARG A 39 -9.01 -10.52 -5.71
C ARG A 39 -7.86 -11.21 -4.97
N GLY A 40 -6.73 -10.53 -4.92
CA GLY A 40 -5.54 -11.01 -4.23
C GLY A 40 -5.29 -10.23 -2.94
N ILE A 41 -4.85 -10.94 -1.91
CA ILE A 41 -4.48 -10.36 -0.62
C ILE A 41 -3.23 -11.07 -0.09
N PRO A 42 -2.29 -10.38 0.57
CA PRO A 42 -1.13 -11.03 1.18
C PRO A 42 -1.54 -12.04 2.26
N ASN A 43 -0.94 -13.22 2.23
CA ASN A 43 -1.22 -14.30 3.19
C ASN A 43 -1.16 -13.88 4.67
N PRO A 44 -0.19 -13.06 5.13
CA PRO A 44 -0.15 -12.61 6.51
C PRO A 44 -1.41 -11.88 6.97
N VAL A 45 -2.05 -11.13 6.07
CA VAL A 45 -3.29 -10.38 6.34
C VAL A 45 -4.46 -11.32 6.58
N LEU A 46 -4.55 -12.40 5.82
CA LEU A 46 -5.58 -13.43 5.98
C LEU A 46 -5.46 -14.20 7.30
N ARG A 47 -4.27 -14.20 7.90
CA ARG A 47 -3.98 -14.93 9.14
C ARG A 47 -4.10 -14.08 10.40
N GLY A 48 -4.38 -12.81 10.27
CA GLY A 48 -4.44 -11.87 11.39
C GLY A 48 -5.77 -11.14 11.50
N ALA A 49 -6.00 -10.50 12.62
CA ALA A 49 -7.19 -9.70 12.89
C ALA A 49 -7.00 -8.22 12.47
N LEU A 50 -6.31 -7.98 11.35
CA LEU A 50 -6.03 -6.64 10.85
C LEU A 50 -7.32 -5.90 10.46
N PHE A 51 -8.26 -6.62 9.86
CA PHE A 51 -9.55 -6.10 9.46
C PHE A 51 -10.65 -6.67 10.33
N ALA A 52 -11.10 -5.87 11.29
CA ALA A 52 -12.09 -6.30 12.27
C ALA A 52 -13.52 -6.24 11.73
N ALA A 53 -14.40 -7.06 12.26
CA ALA A 53 -15.84 -7.03 12.00
C ALA A 53 -16.52 -5.98 12.89
N VAL A 54 -16.08 -4.73 12.83
CA VAL A 54 -16.68 -3.62 13.56
C VAL A 54 -17.67 -2.86 12.67
N GLN A 55 -18.73 -2.37 13.29
CA GLN A 55 -19.72 -1.55 12.60
C GLN A 55 -19.80 -0.17 13.26
N GLY A 56 -20.03 0.85 12.44
CA GLY A 56 -20.32 2.19 12.88
C GLY A 56 -19.11 3.11 13.02
N LYS A 57 -19.33 4.22 13.73
CA LYS A 57 -18.42 5.35 13.82
C LYS A 57 -17.35 5.19 14.93
N ASN A 58 -17.54 4.23 15.82
CA ASN A 58 -16.68 4.03 17.00
C ASN A 58 -15.52 3.10 16.66
N ARG A 59 -14.52 3.66 15.98
CA ARG A 59 -13.28 2.94 15.69
C ARG A 59 -12.28 3.17 16.81
N ALA A 60 -11.64 2.11 17.27
CA ALA A 60 -10.52 2.23 18.21
C ALA A 60 -9.30 2.85 17.53
N VAL A 61 -8.46 3.50 18.32
CA VAL A 61 -7.13 3.98 17.89
C VAL A 61 -6.09 3.13 18.59
N PHE A 62 -5.19 2.54 17.83
CA PHE A 62 -4.16 1.63 18.35
C PHE A 62 -2.77 2.27 18.24
N GLN A 63 -1.93 1.96 19.22
CA GLN A 63 -0.51 2.31 19.21
C GLN A 63 0.31 1.04 19.45
N ARG A 64 0.88 0.48 18.39
CA ARG A 64 1.64 -0.77 18.37
C ARG A 64 0.91 -1.94 19.09
N GLU A 65 -0.39 -1.98 18.96
CA GLU A 65 -1.22 -3.03 19.56
C GLU A 65 -0.95 -4.38 18.90
N LEU A 66 -0.78 -5.41 19.72
CA LEU A 66 -0.67 -6.78 19.23
C LEU A 66 -2.07 -7.30 18.88
N LEU A 67 -2.30 -7.55 17.61
CA LEU A 67 -3.57 -8.10 17.14
C LEU A 67 -3.58 -9.63 17.22
N ALA A 68 -4.78 -10.21 17.36
CA ALA A 68 -4.95 -11.65 17.28
C ALA A 68 -4.54 -12.19 15.92
N CYS A 69 -3.70 -13.22 15.91
CA CYS A 69 -3.20 -13.85 14.69
C CYS A 69 -2.96 -15.34 14.91
N GLN A 70 -2.75 -16.05 13.81
CA GLN A 70 -2.47 -17.47 13.86
C GLN A 70 -1.06 -17.73 14.40
N LYS A 71 -0.85 -18.95 14.91
CA LYS A 71 0.42 -19.39 15.47
C LYS A 71 1.60 -19.12 14.52
N GLY A 72 2.66 -18.54 15.06
CA GLY A 72 3.89 -18.25 14.32
C GLY A 72 3.91 -16.90 13.60
N LEU A 73 2.83 -16.12 13.66
CA LEU A 73 2.77 -14.77 13.12
C LEU A 73 2.33 -13.78 14.19
N GLN A 74 3.03 -12.68 14.33
CA GLN A 74 2.63 -11.54 15.15
C GLN A 74 2.38 -10.32 14.28
N ILE A 75 1.26 -9.67 14.50
CA ILE A 75 0.89 -8.42 13.83
C ILE A 75 0.73 -7.33 14.88
N ARG A 76 1.54 -6.28 14.80
CA ARG A 76 1.34 -5.06 15.57
C ARG A 76 0.80 -3.97 14.67
N PHE A 77 -0.21 -3.29 15.16
CA PHE A 77 -0.93 -2.28 14.40
C PHE A 77 -0.90 -0.93 15.10
N THR A 78 -0.67 0.12 14.32
CA THR A 78 -0.75 1.51 14.75
C THR A 78 -1.68 2.26 13.81
N GLY A 79 -2.65 2.94 14.34
CA GLY A 79 -3.60 3.75 13.58
C GLY A 79 -5.05 3.56 13.98
N ILE A 80 -5.95 4.05 13.15
CA ILE A 80 -7.38 3.89 13.32
C ILE A 80 -7.78 2.47 12.89
N GLN A 81 -8.58 1.80 13.70
CA GLN A 81 -9.05 0.45 13.46
C GLN A 81 -9.65 0.29 12.06
N LEU A 82 -9.16 -0.71 11.33
CA LEU A 82 -9.65 -1.08 10.00
C LEU A 82 -10.81 -2.08 10.13
N ASP A 83 -11.76 -2.00 9.24
CA ASP A 83 -12.90 -2.91 9.15
C ASP A 83 -12.96 -3.68 7.83
N GLN A 84 -13.98 -4.50 7.66
CA GLN A 84 -14.17 -5.30 6.45
C GLN A 84 -14.38 -4.43 5.19
N SER A 85 -14.96 -3.25 5.33
CA SER A 85 -15.11 -2.34 4.18
C SER A 85 -13.79 -1.71 3.76
N ASP A 86 -12.88 -1.49 4.70
CA ASP A 86 -11.51 -1.06 4.40
C ASP A 86 -10.72 -2.16 3.70
N LEU A 87 -10.98 -3.43 4.04
CA LEU A 87 -10.43 -4.58 3.32
C LEU A 87 -10.86 -4.58 1.84
N ASP A 88 -12.15 -4.38 1.58
CA ASP A 88 -12.67 -4.31 0.20
C ASP A 88 -11.96 -3.20 -0.61
N VAL A 89 -11.74 -2.04 0.00
CA VAL A 89 -10.99 -0.93 -0.62
C VAL A 89 -9.56 -1.34 -0.92
N TRP A 90 -8.89 -1.98 0.03
CA TRP A 90 -7.51 -2.41 -0.16
C TRP A 90 -7.38 -3.49 -1.23
N GLU A 91 -8.26 -4.49 -1.23
CA GLU A 91 -8.29 -5.54 -2.26
C GLU A 91 -8.51 -4.94 -3.66
N GLN A 92 -9.39 -3.97 -3.79
CA GLN A 92 -9.61 -3.28 -5.06
C GLN A 92 -8.39 -2.45 -5.48
N ALA A 93 -7.75 -1.76 -4.54
CA ALA A 93 -6.52 -1.01 -4.81
C ALA A 93 -5.39 -1.92 -5.29
N LEU A 94 -5.18 -3.07 -4.64
CA LEU A 94 -4.21 -4.08 -5.06
C LEU A 94 -4.56 -4.66 -6.44
N HIS A 95 -5.85 -4.88 -6.71
CA HIS A 95 -6.32 -5.37 -8.00
C HIS A 95 -5.96 -4.43 -9.15
N LEU A 96 -6.12 -3.13 -8.94
CA LEU A 96 -5.67 -2.12 -9.92
C LEU A 96 -4.14 -2.06 -10.02
N ALA A 97 -3.45 -2.09 -8.88
CA ALA A 97 -1.99 -2.00 -8.82
C ALA A 97 -1.27 -3.21 -9.44
N ARG A 98 -1.91 -4.40 -9.55
CA ARG A 98 -1.27 -5.60 -10.13
C ARG A 98 -0.81 -5.42 -11.58
N LEU A 99 -1.42 -4.49 -12.30
CA LEU A 99 -1.10 -4.18 -13.70
C LEU A 99 0.07 -3.21 -13.86
N HIS A 100 0.60 -2.69 -12.75
CA HIS A 100 1.68 -1.71 -12.72
C HIS A 100 2.86 -2.23 -11.91
N PRO A 101 4.11 -1.81 -12.21
CA PRO A 101 5.25 -2.05 -11.32
C PRO A 101 5.01 -1.40 -9.96
N LEU A 102 5.38 -2.11 -8.88
CA LEU A 102 5.31 -1.54 -7.53
C LEU A 102 6.21 -0.31 -7.41
N GLY A 103 5.72 0.70 -6.68
CA GLY A 103 6.39 1.99 -6.55
C GLY A 103 6.07 2.98 -7.66
N THR A 104 5.30 2.58 -8.67
CA THR A 104 4.81 3.49 -9.71
C THR A 104 3.44 4.06 -9.34
N ARG A 105 2.99 5.03 -10.14
CA ARG A 105 1.69 5.66 -9.97
C ARG A 105 0.59 4.76 -10.55
N CYS A 106 -0.49 4.57 -9.79
CA CYS A 106 -1.71 3.94 -10.25
C CYS A 106 -2.83 4.99 -10.23
N GLU A 107 -3.40 5.29 -11.38
CA GLU A 107 -4.47 6.27 -11.52
C GLU A 107 -5.82 5.58 -11.69
N PHE A 108 -6.84 6.10 -11.02
CA PHE A 108 -8.21 5.61 -11.11
C PHE A 108 -9.21 6.75 -10.83
N SER A 109 -10.43 6.61 -11.34
CA SER A 109 -11.51 7.52 -10.97
C SER A 109 -12.24 7.02 -9.73
N VAL A 110 -12.66 7.95 -8.87
CA VAL A 110 -13.46 7.62 -7.68
C VAL A 110 -14.77 6.93 -8.08
N TYR A 111 -15.43 7.42 -9.12
CA TYR A 111 -16.62 6.79 -9.68
C TYR A 111 -16.39 5.33 -10.09
N GLY A 112 -15.34 5.07 -10.87
CA GLY A 112 -15.01 3.73 -11.34
C GLY A 112 -14.65 2.80 -10.19
N PHE A 113 -13.93 3.30 -9.19
CA PHE A 113 -13.55 2.52 -8.00
C PHE A 113 -14.78 2.11 -7.18
N LEU A 114 -15.68 3.06 -6.88
CA LEU A 114 -16.93 2.78 -6.15
C LEU A 114 -17.82 1.80 -6.91
N LYS A 115 -17.93 1.97 -8.22
CA LYS A 115 -18.69 1.06 -9.07
C LYS A 115 -18.14 -0.35 -9.06
N ALA A 116 -16.81 -0.51 -9.09
CA ALA A 116 -16.13 -1.81 -8.99
C ALA A 116 -16.37 -2.50 -7.63
N LEU A 117 -16.55 -1.71 -6.54
CA LEU A 117 -16.95 -2.22 -5.23
C LEU A 117 -18.43 -2.54 -5.11
N GLY A 118 -19.26 -2.28 -6.15
CA GLY A 118 -20.71 -2.45 -6.10
C GLY A 118 -21.42 -1.42 -5.23
N ARG A 119 -20.80 -0.26 -4.97
CA ARG A 119 -21.33 0.82 -4.14
C ARG A 119 -22.01 1.89 -4.99
N LYS A 120 -22.86 2.68 -4.36
CA LYS A 120 -23.40 3.91 -4.94
C LYS A 120 -22.29 4.91 -5.19
N THR A 121 -22.52 5.87 -6.09
CA THR A 121 -21.50 6.82 -6.56
C THR A 121 -21.78 8.26 -6.17
N GLY A 122 -22.65 8.48 -5.18
CA GLY A 122 -23.02 9.80 -4.67
C GLY A 122 -21.94 10.44 -3.80
N LYS A 123 -22.15 11.68 -3.39
CA LYS A 123 -21.21 12.48 -2.61
C LYS A 123 -20.80 11.80 -1.29
N SER A 124 -21.76 11.20 -0.59
CA SER A 124 -21.48 10.49 0.68
C SER A 124 -20.54 9.30 0.48
N GLU A 125 -20.65 8.60 -0.64
CA GLU A 125 -19.77 7.47 -0.97
C GLU A 125 -18.37 7.95 -1.38
N HIS A 126 -18.26 9.10 -2.03
CA HIS A 126 -16.96 9.73 -2.28
C HIS A 126 -16.22 10.07 -0.97
N GLU A 127 -16.93 10.66 0.00
CA GLU A 127 -16.36 10.97 1.31
C GLU A 127 -16.00 9.69 2.08
N TRP A 128 -16.84 8.66 2.03
CA TRP A 128 -16.54 7.37 2.62
C TRP A 128 -15.24 6.76 2.06
N LEU A 129 -15.09 6.77 0.73
CA LEU A 129 -13.89 6.24 0.08
C LEU A 129 -12.63 7.02 0.46
N LYS A 130 -12.70 8.35 0.49
CA LYS A 130 -11.59 9.19 0.96
C LYS A 130 -11.18 8.86 2.39
N ASN A 131 -12.15 8.68 3.28
CA ASN A 131 -11.89 8.32 4.67
C ASN A 131 -11.28 6.93 4.81
N SER A 132 -11.72 5.97 4.01
CA SER A 132 -11.12 4.63 3.97
C SER A 132 -9.66 4.69 3.52
N PHE A 133 -9.35 5.39 2.44
CA PHE A 133 -7.96 5.60 2.01
C PHE A 133 -7.13 6.32 3.06
N ALA A 134 -7.67 7.33 3.73
CA ALA A 134 -6.96 8.04 4.79
C ALA A 134 -6.58 7.09 5.95
N ARG A 135 -7.48 6.19 6.36
CA ARG A 135 -7.17 5.16 7.37
C ARG A 135 -6.09 4.19 6.91
N LEU A 136 -6.20 3.69 5.69
CA LEU A 136 -5.22 2.75 5.11
C LEU A 136 -3.84 3.39 4.94
N MET A 137 -3.79 4.63 4.48
CA MET A 137 -2.53 5.36 4.29
C MET A 137 -1.89 5.79 5.60
N GLY A 138 -2.69 6.09 6.62
CA GLY A 138 -2.24 6.57 7.93
C GLY A 138 -1.90 5.46 8.93
N CYS A 139 -2.05 4.19 8.59
CA CYS A 139 -1.76 3.08 9.48
C CYS A 139 -0.34 2.53 9.30
N GLY A 140 0.19 1.92 10.36
CA GLY A 140 1.43 1.17 10.36
C GLY A 140 1.18 -0.28 10.76
N VAL A 141 1.76 -1.22 10.02
CA VAL A 141 1.65 -2.66 10.26
C VAL A 141 3.04 -3.26 10.38
N GLU A 142 3.33 -3.84 11.53
CA GLU A 142 4.56 -4.60 11.79
C GLU A 142 4.23 -6.09 11.75
N LEU A 143 4.92 -6.83 10.90
CA LEU A 143 4.79 -8.29 10.78
C LEU A 143 6.06 -8.96 11.31
N THR A 144 5.92 -9.90 12.24
CA THR A 144 7.02 -10.66 12.84
C THR A 144 6.66 -12.14 12.88
N ASN A 145 7.61 -12.96 12.47
CA ASN A 145 7.52 -14.42 12.61
C ASN A 145 8.15 -14.89 13.93
#